data_4dadb463dc7ae43a00bb191c2f464c8a
#
_entry.id   4dadb463dc7ae43a00bb191c2f464c8a
#
_cell.length_a   1.000
_cell.length_b   1.000
_cell.length_c   1.000
_cell.angle_alpha   90.00
_cell.angle_beta   90.00
_cell.angle_gamma   90.00
#
_symmetry.space_group_name_H-M   'P 1'
#
loop_
_entity.id
_entity.type
_entity.pdbx_description
1 polymer ?
#
loop_
_entity_poly.entity_id
_entity_poly.type
_entity_poly.pdbx_seq_one_letter_code
_entity_poly.pdbx_strand_id
1 'polypeptide(L)'
;TPAASEAIRFNSSANGLETADAGGSLVKIAATTASSSSSISFTSGIDSTYKEYIFIFNRIHPSAYASLQFQTSTDGGSSYGVTVTSTVIQTTHDESGSSSSLAYETGLDLAQSTNFQNLGNGEANDNDAGSSGFLHLFDPSNTTFVKHFIGAYSTFDTAPTLIVERVAGYFNTTSAINAIQFKMSSGNIDSGTITMYGVK
;
A
#
# COMPACT_ATOMS: atom_id res chain seq x y z
N THR A 1 24.47 -23.64 -14.46
CA THR A 1 23.99 -22.41 -15.12
C THR A 1 23.22 -21.59 -14.09
N PRO A 2 23.51 -20.26 -13.94
CA PRO A 2 22.76 -19.39 -13.04
C PRO A 2 21.28 -19.41 -13.36
N ALA A 3 20.42 -19.20 -12.35
CA ALA A 3 19.01 -18.96 -12.57
C ALA A 3 18.78 -17.59 -13.24
N ALA A 4 17.60 -17.36 -13.82
CA ALA A 4 17.32 -16.21 -14.71
C ALA A 4 17.46 -14.81 -14.07
N SER A 5 17.64 -14.71 -12.75
CA SER A 5 17.84 -13.46 -12.02
C SER A 5 19.15 -13.38 -11.25
N GLU A 6 20.10 -14.30 -11.51
CA GLU A 6 21.38 -14.35 -10.81
C GLU A 6 22.51 -13.75 -11.66
N ALA A 7 23.36 -12.97 -11.01
CA ALA A 7 24.64 -12.52 -11.54
C ALA A 7 25.76 -13.47 -11.11
N ILE A 8 26.85 -13.48 -11.84
CA ILE A 8 28.08 -14.17 -11.44
C ILE A 8 29.00 -13.13 -10.79
N ARG A 9 29.50 -13.42 -9.60
CA ARG A 9 30.48 -12.61 -8.88
C ARG A 9 31.60 -13.45 -8.32
N PHE A 10 32.71 -12.86 -7.91
CA PHE A 10 33.69 -13.57 -7.11
C PHE A 10 33.11 -13.93 -5.74
N ASN A 11 33.41 -15.11 -5.25
CA ASN A 11 33.08 -15.51 -3.88
C ASN A 11 33.88 -14.68 -2.86
N SER A 12 33.51 -14.76 -1.59
CA SER A 12 34.12 -13.97 -0.51
C SER A 12 35.63 -14.19 -0.34
N SER A 13 36.16 -15.34 -0.85
CA SER A 13 37.58 -15.66 -0.81
C SER A 13 38.33 -15.25 -2.08
N ALA A 14 37.67 -14.68 -3.06
CA ALA A 14 38.18 -14.24 -4.37
C ALA A 14 38.92 -15.35 -5.17
N ASN A 15 38.66 -16.61 -4.87
CA ASN A 15 39.30 -17.78 -5.50
C ASN A 15 38.36 -18.57 -6.42
N GLY A 16 37.13 -18.09 -6.63
CA GLY A 16 36.16 -18.73 -7.51
C GLY A 16 34.97 -17.80 -7.79
N LEU A 17 34.10 -18.25 -8.69
CA LEU A 17 32.86 -17.57 -9.03
C LEU A 17 31.69 -18.23 -8.31
N GLU A 18 30.77 -17.44 -7.84
CA GLU A 18 29.47 -17.85 -7.27
C GLU A 18 28.33 -17.09 -7.91
N THR A 19 27.14 -17.63 -7.87
CA THR A 19 25.95 -16.91 -8.26
C THR A 19 25.53 -15.98 -7.11
N ALA A 20 25.10 -14.79 -7.47
CA ALA A 20 24.54 -13.83 -6.54
C ALA A 20 23.22 -13.30 -7.11
N ASP A 21 22.30 -12.95 -6.23
CA ASP A 21 21.12 -12.21 -6.62
C ASP A 21 21.56 -10.91 -7.32
N ALA A 22 21.26 -10.80 -8.63
CA ALA A 22 21.47 -9.57 -9.41
C ALA A 22 20.52 -8.46 -8.97
N GLY A 23 19.74 -8.71 -7.90
CA GLY A 23 18.61 -7.95 -7.44
C GLY A 23 18.83 -6.47 -7.31
N GLY A 24 17.90 -5.72 -7.86
CA GLY A 24 17.70 -4.31 -7.55
C GLY A 24 17.33 -4.11 -6.08
N SER A 25 17.25 -2.83 -5.67
CA SER A 25 16.85 -2.47 -4.30
C SER A 25 15.43 -2.91 -3.92
N LEU A 26 14.57 -3.23 -4.90
CA LEU A 26 13.20 -3.72 -4.69
C LEU A 26 13.13 -5.22 -4.98
N VAL A 27 12.69 -5.98 -3.99
CA VAL A 27 12.45 -7.43 -4.10
C VAL A 27 10.95 -7.68 -4.08
N LYS A 28 10.40 -8.20 -5.18
CA LYS A 28 8.99 -8.60 -5.22
C LYS A 28 8.76 -9.78 -4.29
N ILE A 29 7.87 -9.61 -3.32
CA ILE A 29 7.50 -10.64 -2.35
C ILE A 29 6.22 -11.35 -2.79
N ALA A 30 5.17 -10.58 -3.10
CA ALA A 30 3.87 -11.13 -3.49
C ALA A 30 3.14 -10.17 -4.42
N ALA A 31 2.19 -10.70 -5.19
CA ALA A 31 1.22 -9.89 -5.94
C ALA A 31 -0.12 -10.61 -5.94
N THR A 32 -1.19 -9.83 -5.77
CA THR A 32 -2.56 -10.32 -5.82
C THR A 32 -3.35 -9.47 -6.81
N THR A 33 -3.98 -10.14 -7.77
CA THR A 33 -4.92 -9.50 -8.71
C THR A 33 -6.33 -9.69 -8.16
N ALA A 34 -7.07 -8.59 -8.06
CA ALA A 34 -8.46 -8.61 -7.65
C ALA A 34 -9.37 -9.22 -8.73
N SER A 35 -10.40 -9.89 -8.32
CA SER A 35 -11.49 -10.41 -9.14
C SER A 35 -12.76 -10.38 -8.28
N SER A 36 -13.42 -9.23 -8.25
CA SER A 36 -14.56 -8.95 -7.35
C SER A 36 -14.28 -9.34 -5.89
N SER A 37 -13.10 -8.98 -5.41
CA SER A 37 -12.58 -9.38 -4.10
C SER A 37 -13.09 -8.45 -3.01
N SER A 38 -13.71 -9.01 -1.96
CA SER A 38 -14.16 -8.22 -0.80
C SER A 38 -13.00 -7.58 -0.03
N SER A 39 -11.82 -8.19 -0.11
CA SER A 39 -10.56 -7.66 0.42
C SER A 39 -9.36 -8.38 -0.22
N ILE A 40 -8.18 -7.76 -0.14
CA ILE A 40 -6.89 -8.37 -0.45
C ILE A 40 -6.03 -8.27 0.81
N SER A 41 -5.53 -9.42 1.30
CA SER A 41 -4.69 -9.48 2.48
C SER A 41 -3.33 -10.10 2.17
N PHE A 42 -2.28 -9.51 2.73
CA PHE A 42 -0.94 -10.08 2.77
C PHE A 42 -0.69 -10.54 4.21
N THR A 43 -0.77 -11.84 4.45
CA THR A 43 -0.67 -12.47 5.77
C THR A 43 0.65 -13.20 5.98
N SER A 44 1.59 -13.04 5.04
CA SER A 44 2.94 -13.58 5.11
C SER A 44 3.90 -12.67 4.36
N GLY A 45 5.20 -12.80 4.63
CA GLY A 45 6.26 -12.03 3.98
C GLY A 45 6.49 -10.63 4.56
N ILE A 46 5.72 -10.22 5.58
CA ILE A 46 6.00 -9.03 6.38
C ILE A 46 6.68 -9.49 7.67
N ASP A 47 8.00 -9.37 7.73
CA ASP A 47 8.84 -9.86 8.81
C ASP A 47 10.09 -8.99 9.01
N SER A 48 11.13 -9.50 9.64
CA SER A 48 12.36 -8.77 9.90
C SER A 48 13.35 -8.73 8.72
N THR A 49 13.02 -9.34 7.59
CA THR A 49 13.90 -9.44 6.41
C THR A 49 14.16 -8.06 5.80
N TYR A 50 13.14 -7.22 5.74
CA TYR A 50 13.22 -5.87 5.19
C TYR A 50 12.82 -4.82 6.23
N LYS A 51 13.47 -3.65 6.16
CA LYS A 51 13.14 -2.51 7.01
C LYS A 51 12.03 -1.63 6.43
N GLU A 52 11.74 -1.81 5.15
CA GLU A 52 10.71 -1.09 4.45
C GLU A 52 9.98 -2.04 3.52
N TYR A 53 8.66 -1.94 3.52
CA TYR A 53 7.76 -2.63 2.60
C TYR A 53 6.98 -1.62 1.79
N ILE A 54 6.91 -1.86 0.46
CA ILE A 54 6.18 -1.00 -0.47
C ILE A 54 5.06 -1.80 -1.08
N PHE A 55 3.84 -1.26 -1.01
CA PHE A 55 2.67 -1.78 -1.71
C PHE A 55 2.39 -0.87 -2.89
N ILE A 56 2.41 -1.43 -4.10
CA ILE A 56 2.09 -0.71 -5.34
C ILE A 56 0.70 -1.13 -5.79
N PHE A 57 -0.15 -0.13 -6.00
CA PHE A 57 -1.52 -0.27 -6.49
C PHE A 57 -1.56 0.05 -7.97
N ASN A 58 -2.02 -0.89 -8.77
CA ASN A 58 -2.10 -0.75 -10.22
C ASN A 58 -3.54 -0.95 -10.68
N ARG A 59 -4.14 0.11 -11.23
CA ARG A 59 -5.48 0.09 -11.81
C ARG A 59 -6.51 -0.56 -10.88
N ILE A 60 -6.53 -0.13 -9.62
CA ILE A 60 -7.56 -0.56 -8.68
C ILE A 60 -8.88 0.03 -9.16
N HIS A 61 -9.88 -0.82 -9.27
CA HIS A 61 -11.22 -0.44 -9.72
C HIS A 61 -12.25 -0.96 -8.72
N PRO A 62 -13.09 -0.10 -8.14
CA PRO A 62 -14.13 -0.51 -7.21
C PRO A 62 -15.39 -0.99 -7.96
N SER A 63 -16.15 -1.91 -7.38
CA SER A 63 -17.45 -2.35 -7.92
C SER A 63 -18.58 -1.33 -7.71
N ALA A 64 -18.35 -0.32 -6.89
CA ALA A 64 -19.23 0.80 -6.59
C ALA A 64 -18.40 2.00 -6.22
N TYR A 65 -18.95 3.22 -6.30
CA TYR A 65 -18.26 4.42 -5.80
C TYR A 65 -17.83 4.23 -4.34
N ALA A 66 -16.52 4.21 -4.10
CA ALA A 66 -15.95 3.87 -2.80
C ALA A 66 -14.52 4.40 -2.66
N SER A 67 -13.94 4.25 -1.48
CA SER A 67 -12.57 4.63 -1.16
C SER A 67 -11.75 3.38 -0.86
N LEU A 68 -10.53 3.27 -1.40
CA LEU A 68 -9.59 2.23 -0.99
C LEU A 68 -9.11 2.50 0.44
N GLN A 69 -9.16 1.48 1.28
CA GLN A 69 -8.78 1.54 2.70
C GLN A 69 -7.79 0.45 3.04
N PHE A 70 -7.00 0.66 4.10
CA PHE A 70 -6.08 -0.35 4.64
C PHE A 70 -6.08 -0.38 6.16
N GLN A 71 -5.71 -1.54 6.72
CA GLN A 71 -5.47 -1.73 8.14
C GLN A 71 -4.48 -2.87 8.34
N THR A 72 -3.77 -2.88 9.46
CA THR A 72 -2.73 -3.85 9.77
C THR A 72 -3.14 -4.81 10.89
N SER A 73 -2.38 -5.89 11.01
CA SER A 73 -2.56 -6.95 12.00
C SER A 73 -1.23 -7.29 12.66
N THR A 74 -1.32 -7.68 13.94
CA THR A 74 -0.19 -8.22 14.72
C THR A 74 -0.34 -9.72 15.02
N ASP A 75 -1.41 -10.34 14.53
CA ASP A 75 -1.80 -11.73 14.80
C ASP A 75 -1.93 -12.59 13.52
N GLY A 76 -1.17 -12.21 12.47
CA GLY A 76 -1.13 -12.96 11.21
C GLY A 76 -2.38 -12.79 10.34
N GLY A 77 -3.14 -11.70 10.53
CA GLY A 77 -4.35 -11.43 9.77
C GLY A 77 -5.61 -12.03 10.35
N SER A 78 -5.57 -12.52 11.58
CA SER A 78 -6.77 -13.01 12.29
C SER A 78 -7.69 -11.87 12.70
N SER A 79 -7.11 -10.70 13.01
CA SER A 79 -7.83 -9.46 13.26
C SER A 79 -7.11 -8.25 12.64
N TYR A 80 -7.88 -7.25 12.22
CA TYR A 80 -7.38 -5.99 11.67
C TYR A 80 -7.98 -4.84 12.47
N GLY A 81 -7.16 -4.11 13.19
CA GLY A 81 -7.63 -3.05 14.09
C GLY A 81 -6.50 -2.49 14.96
N VAL A 82 -5.28 -2.43 14.44
CA VAL A 82 -4.18 -1.76 15.15
C VAL A 82 -4.49 -0.27 15.22
N THR A 83 -4.39 0.31 16.40
CA THR A 83 -4.66 1.75 16.61
C THR A 83 -3.78 2.61 15.72
N VAL A 84 -4.37 3.54 14.97
CA VAL A 84 -3.70 4.41 14.01
C VAL A 84 -3.97 5.89 14.31
N THR A 85 -2.98 6.73 14.09
CA THR A 85 -3.11 8.19 14.00
C THR A 85 -2.48 8.64 12.68
N SER A 86 -3.19 9.47 11.93
CA SER A 86 -2.80 9.87 10.59
C SER A 86 -3.14 11.32 10.28
N THR A 87 -2.65 11.78 9.14
CA THR A 87 -2.97 13.06 8.51
C THR A 87 -3.18 12.84 7.02
N VAL A 88 -4.13 13.54 6.42
CA VAL A 88 -4.45 13.43 5.00
C VAL A 88 -4.47 14.81 4.35
N ILE A 89 -3.74 14.93 3.24
CA ILE A 89 -3.77 16.11 2.36
C ILE A 89 -4.31 15.66 1.01
N GLN A 90 -5.31 16.39 0.51
CA GLN A 90 -5.91 16.14 -0.81
C GLN A 90 -5.60 17.30 -1.76
N THR A 91 -5.28 16.96 -3.00
CA THR A 91 -5.27 17.91 -4.11
C THR A 91 -6.26 17.47 -5.17
N THR A 92 -6.98 18.44 -5.74
CA THR A 92 -7.94 18.18 -6.83
C THR A 92 -7.65 19.07 -8.02
N HIS A 93 -7.98 18.57 -9.22
CA HIS A 93 -7.96 19.35 -10.45
C HIS A 93 -9.00 18.77 -11.42
N ASP A 94 -9.92 19.60 -11.90
CA ASP A 94 -10.91 19.17 -12.87
C ASP A 94 -10.33 19.16 -14.29
N GLU A 95 -10.90 18.33 -15.17
CA GLU A 95 -10.45 18.20 -16.56
C GLU A 95 -10.66 19.47 -17.38
N SER A 96 -11.60 20.32 -17.00
CA SER A 96 -11.86 21.59 -17.70
C SER A 96 -10.81 22.66 -17.37
N GLY A 97 -9.99 22.45 -16.34
CA GLY A 97 -9.03 23.43 -15.85
C GLY A 97 -9.69 24.62 -15.13
N SER A 98 -10.97 24.52 -14.79
CA SER A 98 -11.73 25.61 -14.14
C SER A 98 -11.65 25.59 -12.62
N SER A 99 -11.31 24.43 -12.03
CA SER A 99 -11.26 24.26 -10.58
C SER A 99 -10.05 23.44 -10.14
N SER A 100 -9.39 23.89 -9.07
CA SER A 100 -8.32 23.17 -8.39
C SER A 100 -8.33 23.50 -6.92
N SER A 101 -7.91 22.57 -6.06
CA SER A 101 -7.82 22.81 -4.62
C SER A 101 -6.65 22.06 -3.98
N LEU A 102 -6.25 22.55 -2.82
CA LEU A 102 -5.39 21.86 -1.85
C LEU A 102 -6.06 22.00 -0.49
N ALA A 103 -6.34 20.89 0.16
CA ALA A 103 -7.03 20.85 1.45
C ALA A 103 -6.38 19.87 2.43
N TYR A 104 -6.52 20.14 3.70
CA TYR A 104 -6.33 19.16 4.77
C TYR A 104 -7.69 18.49 5.02
N GLU A 105 -7.72 17.16 4.94
CA GLU A 105 -8.96 16.38 4.95
C GLU A 105 -9.22 15.79 6.35
N THR A 106 -9.86 16.59 7.23
CA THR A 106 -10.18 16.18 8.60
C THR A 106 -11.20 15.03 8.69
N GLY A 107 -11.92 14.73 7.62
CA GLY A 107 -12.85 13.59 7.55
C GLY A 107 -12.19 12.27 7.17
N LEU A 108 -10.92 12.31 6.73
CA LEU A 108 -10.18 11.15 6.26
C LEU A 108 -9.03 10.77 7.17
N ASP A 109 -8.61 11.67 8.07
CA ASP A 109 -7.60 11.39 9.07
C ASP A 109 -8.17 10.56 10.23
N LEU A 110 -7.31 9.94 10.98
CA LEU A 110 -7.66 9.15 12.15
C LEU A 110 -6.87 9.62 13.38
N ALA A 111 -7.53 9.67 14.53
CA ALA A 111 -6.92 10.01 15.81
C ALA A 111 -7.13 8.87 16.80
N GLN A 112 -6.09 8.05 17.03
CA GLN A 112 -6.12 6.87 17.91
C GLN A 112 -7.30 5.95 17.62
N SER A 113 -7.53 5.66 16.33
CA SER A 113 -8.66 4.87 15.85
C SER A 113 -8.24 3.46 15.42
N THR A 114 -9.10 2.49 15.59
CA THR A 114 -8.96 1.12 15.06
C THR A 114 -9.64 0.93 13.71
N ASN A 115 -10.24 1.98 13.15
CA ASN A 115 -10.86 1.95 11.84
C ASN A 115 -9.82 1.73 10.73
N PHE A 116 -10.29 1.31 9.57
CA PHE A 116 -9.48 1.29 8.35
C PHE A 116 -9.14 2.72 7.93
N GLN A 117 -7.89 2.95 7.57
CA GLN A 117 -7.40 4.22 7.05
C GLN A 117 -7.71 4.33 5.57
N ASN A 118 -8.33 5.43 5.15
CA ASN A 118 -8.48 5.75 3.73
C ASN A 118 -7.11 6.02 3.10
N LEU A 119 -6.86 5.41 1.95
CA LEU A 119 -5.72 5.69 1.08
C LEU A 119 -6.16 6.56 -0.11
N GLY A 120 -7.37 6.33 -0.62
CA GLY A 120 -8.04 7.12 -1.63
C GLY A 120 -9.38 7.66 -1.11
N ASN A 121 -9.99 8.56 -1.85
CA ASN A 121 -11.28 9.17 -1.51
C ASN A 121 -12.15 9.32 -2.76
N GLY A 122 -13.26 8.58 -2.81
CA GLY A 122 -14.24 8.75 -3.87
C GLY A 122 -13.79 8.25 -5.24
N GLU A 123 -13.41 6.98 -5.33
CA GLU A 123 -13.04 6.36 -6.59
C GLU A 123 -14.29 6.07 -7.43
N ALA A 124 -14.30 6.55 -8.67
CA ALA A 124 -15.34 6.23 -9.63
C ALA A 124 -15.32 4.74 -10.00
N ASN A 125 -16.50 4.22 -10.33
CA ASN A 125 -16.68 2.86 -10.84
C ASN A 125 -17.12 2.79 -12.31
N ASP A 126 -16.84 3.85 -13.07
CA ASP A 126 -17.04 3.86 -14.52
C ASP A 126 -16.05 2.92 -15.19
N ASN A 127 -16.41 2.34 -16.32
CA ASN A 127 -15.67 1.25 -16.98
C ASN A 127 -14.19 1.57 -17.30
N ASP A 128 -13.84 2.83 -17.47
CA ASP A 128 -12.50 3.33 -17.77
C ASP A 128 -11.81 3.97 -16.56
N ALA A 129 -12.52 4.09 -15.43
CA ALA A 129 -11.93 4.56 -14.18
C ALA A 129 -10.94 3.53 -13.62
N GLY A 130 -9.92 4.01 -12.94
CA GLY A 130 -8.95 3.17 -12.29
C GLY A 130 -7.94 4.01 -11.54
N SER A 131 -7.65 3.58 -10.33
CA SER A 131 -6.79 4.30 -9.40
C SER A 131 -5.45 3.60 -9.25
N SER A 132 -4.40 4.38 -8.97
CA SER A 132 -3.06 3.86 -8.79
C SER A 132 -2.30 4.66 -7.73
N GLY A 133 -1.31 4.01 -7.11
CA GLY A 133 -0.54 4.67 -6.07
C GLY A 133 0.40 3.72 -5.35
N PHE A 134 0.82 4.14 -4.17
CA PHE A 134 1.71 3.36 -3.32
C PHE A 134 1.47 3.62 -1.83
N LEU A 135 1.90 2.66 -1.02
CA LEU A 135 1.99 2.77 0.44
C LEU A 135 3.34 2.21 0.89
N HIS A 136 4.09 2.99 1.65
CA HIS A 136 5.31 2.56 2.35
C HIS A 136 4.97 2.25 3.81
N LEU A 137 5.41 1.11 4.30
CA LEU A 137 5.33 0.69 5.70
C LEU A 137 6.75 0.47 6.23
N PHE A 138 7.14 1.24 7.24
CA PHE A 138 8.51 1.28 7.76
C PHE A 138 8.68 0.41 8.99
N ASP A 139 9.71 -0.44 8.96
CA ASP A 139 10.19 -1.32 10.04
C ASP A 139 9.05 -2.04 10.80
N PRO A 140 8.12 -2.73 10.09
CA PRO A 140 6.90 -3.28 10.69
C PRO A 140 7.18 -4.33 11.78
N SER A 141 8.28 -5.05 11.68
CA SER A 141 8.68 -6.08 12.66
C SER A 141 9.35 -5.52 13.93
N ASN A 142 9.59 -4.20 14.00
CA ASN A 142 10.19 -3.56 15.17
C ASN A 142 9.31 -3.73 16.41
N THR A 143 9.92 -4.08 17.54
CA THR A 143 9.21 -4.27 18.81
C THR A 143 9.49 -3.18 19.84
N THR A 144 10.19 -2.10 19.44
CA THR A 144 10.53 -0.97 20.31
C THR A 144 9.73 0.28 19.97
N PHE A 145 9.57 0.56 18.65
CA PHE A 145 8.96 1.79 18.15
C PHE A 145 7.61 1.53 17.49
N VAL A 146 6.80 2.57 17.40
CA VAL A 146 5.60 2.60 16.56
C VAL A 146 5.98 2.48 15.09
N LYS A 147 5.06 2.05 14.22
CA LYS A 147 5.31 1.78 12.80
C LYS A 147 4.74 2.90 11.96
N HIS A 148 5.62 3.65 11.32
CA HIS A 148 5.21 4.74 10.42
C HIS A 148 4.81 4.21 9.04
N PHE A 149 3.95 4.97 8.38
CA PHE A 149 3.61 4.75 6.98
C PHE A 149 3.46 6.08 6.24
N ILE A 150 3.67 6.04 4.93
CA ILE A 150 3.43 7.15 4.01
C ILE A 150 2.86 6.58 2.72
N GLY A 151 1.79 7.18 2.21
CA GLY A 151 1.18 6.78 0.95
C GLY A 151 0.79 7.96 0.07
N ALA A 152 0.68 7.68 -1.22
CA ALA A 152 0.06 8.57 -2.18
C ALA A 152 -0.81 7.76 -3.13
N TYR A 153 -1.99 8.27 -3.43
CA TYR A 153 -2.96 7.59 -4.24
C TYR A 153 -3.64 8.58 -5.18
N SER A 154 -3.68 8.24 -6.45
CA SER A 154 -4.30 9.03 -7.51
C SER A 154 -5.56 8.33 -7.96
N THR A 155 -6.67 9.02 -7.89
CA THR A 155 -7.98 8.51 -8.26
C THR A 155 -8.71 9.48 -9.18
N PHE A 156 -9.66 8.94 -9.92
CA PHE A 156 -10.58 9.68 -10.77
C PHE A 156 -11.98 9.63 -10.15
N ASP A 157 -12.58 10.80 -9.98
CA ASP A 157 -13.94 10.94 -9.45
C ASP A 157 -14.98 10.92 -10.59
N THR A 158 -16.23 10.63 -10.25
CA THR A 158 -17.38 10.64 -11.17
C THR A 158 -17.64 12.01 -11.85
N ALA A 159 -17.35 13.13 -11.15
CA ALA A 159 -17.20 14.42 -11.79
C ALA A 159 -15.77 14.49 -12.33
N PRO A 160 -15.52 14.64 -13.64
CA PRO A 160 -14.18 14.42 -14.24
C PRO A 160 -13.11 15.26 -13.55
N THR A 161 -12.67 14.77 -12.40
CA THR A 161 -11.76 15.43 -11.46
C THR A 161 -10.68 14.44 -11.04
N LEU A 162 -9.43 14.79 -11.28
CA LEU A 162 -8.30 14.11 -10.67
C LEU A 162 -8.24 14.45 -9.19
N ILE A 163 -8.18 13.43 -8.35
CA ILE A 163 -7.96 13.55 -6.91
C ILE A 163 -6.64 12.83 -6.57
N VAL A 164 -5.76 13.48 -5.80
CA VAL A 164 -4.56 12.84 -5.27
C VAL A 164 -4.55 13.04 -3.75
N GLU A 165 -4.61 11.94 -3.02
CA GLU A 165 -4.38 11.89 -1.58
C GLU A 165 -2.93 11.61 -1.26
N ARG A 166 -2.44 12.30 -0.21
CA ARG A 166 -1.21 11.97 0.49
C ARG A 166 -1.55 11.71 1.95
N VAL A 167 -1.34 10.48 2.37
CA VAL A 167 -1.58 10.05 3.76
C VAL A 167 -0.26 9.73 4.42
N ALA A 168 -0.10 10.14 5.66
CA ALA A 168 1.01 9.75 6.52
C ALA A 168 0.51 9.52 7.94
N GLY A 169 1.15 8.61 8.66
CA GLY A 169 0.73 8.31 10.02
C GLY A 169 1.60 7.23 10.67
N TYR A 170 1.09 6.74 11.80
CA TYR A 170 1.71 5.62 12.49
C TYR A 170 0.66 4.71 13.13
N PHE A 171 0.99 3.43 13.17
CA PHE A 171 0.29 2.43 13.97
C PHE A 171 0.86 2.47 15.40
N ASN A 172 0.00 2.81 16.37
CA ASN A 172 0.39 2.99 17.77
C ASN A 172 0.50 1.63 18.50
N THR A 173 1.49 0.86 18.11
CA THR A 173 1.82 -0.42 18.74
C THR A 173 3.32 -0.65 18.72
N THR A 174 3.85 -1.30 19.75
CA THR A 174 5.20 -1.86 19.77
C THR A 174 5.23 -3.34 19.39
N SER A 175 4.09 -4.00 19.22
CA SER A 175 4.04 -5.37 18.66
C SER A 175 4.41 -5.36 17.18
N ALA A 176 5.06 -6.41 16.72
CA ALA A 176 5.37 -6.56 15.29
C ALA A 176 4.07 -6.61 14.47
N ILE A 177 3.99 -5.81 13.42
CA ILE A 177 2.97 -5.92 12.39
C ILE A 177 3.44 -7.00 11.41
N ASN A 178 2.59 -7.98 11.14
CA ASN A 178 2.91 -9.13 10.30
C ASN A 178 1.87 -9.44 9.22
N ALA A 179 0.80 -8.62 9.14
CA ALA A 179 -0.15 -8.65 8.04
C ALA A 179 -0.76 -7.27 7.77
N ILE A 180 -1.25 -7.09 6.54
CA ILE A 180 -1.97 -5.90 6.10
C ILE A 180 -3.14 -6.33 5.21
N GLN A 181 -4.26 -5.63 5.30
CA GLN A 181 -5.44 -5.84 4.48
C GLN A 181 -5.85 -4.54 3.78
N PHE A 182 -6.25 -4.69 2.54
CA PHE A 182 -6.85 -3.65 1.69
C PHE A 182 -8.27 -4.03 1.34
N LYS A 183 -9.18 -3.05 1.37
CA LYS A 183 -10.59 -3.24 0.96
C LYS A 183 -11.17 -1.91 0.50
N MET A 184 -12.29 -1.98 -0.19
CA MET A 184 -13.09 -0.79 -0.44
C MET A 184 -13.92 -0.42 0.78
N SER A 185 -14.27 0.86 0.94
CA SER A 185 -15.19 1.34 1.98
C SER A 185 -16.61 0.80 1.77
N SER A 186 -16.96 0.46 0.53
CA SER A 186 -18.22 -0.16 0.11
C SER A 186 -17.99 -1.03 -1.12
N GLY A 187 -18.69 -2.14 -1.23
CA GLY A 187 -18.54 -3.07 -2.36
C GLY A 187 -17.22 -3.83 -2.35
N ASN A 188 -16.75 -4.24 -3.51
CA ASN A 188 -15.57 -5.06 -3.73
C ASN A 188 -14.47 -4.28 -4.47
N ILE A 189 -13.23 -4.74 -4.35
CA ILE A 189 -12.16 -4.43 -5.32
C ILE A 189 -12.48 -5.30 -6.54
N ASP A 190 -13.04 -4.69 -7.58
CA ASP A 190 -13.52 -5.44 -8.75
C ASP A 190 -12.37 -5.95 -9.60
N SER A 191 -11.37 -5.09 -9.85
CA SER A 191 -10.16 -5.45 -10.59
C SER A 191 -8.95 -4.64 -10.12
N GLY A 192 -7.78 -4.91 -10.74
CA GLY A 192 -6.51 -4.29 -10.40
C GLY A 192 -5.56 -5.24 -9.69
N THR A 193 -4.36 -4.77 -9.43
CA THR A 193 -3.30 -5.59 -8.79
C THR A 193 -2.63 -4.80 -7.67
N ILE A 194 -2.45 -5.45 -6.53
CA ILE A 194 -1.62 -4.97 -5.43
C ILE A 194 -0.37 -5.83 -5.37
N THR A 195 0.81 -5.21 -5.45
CA THR A 195 2.09 -5.90 -5.38
C THR A 195 2.88 -5.42 -4.17
N MET A 196 3.34 -6.36 -3.36
CA MET A 196 4.18 -6.12 -2.20
C MET A 196 5.65 -6.33 -2.54
N TYR A 197 6.49 -5.37 -2.20
CA TYR A 197 7.94 -5.40 -2.31
C TYR A 197 8.60 -5.17 -0.96
N GLY A 198 9.78 -5.77 -0.77
CA GLY A 198 10.73 -5.40 0.28
C GLY A 198 11.86 -4.55 -0.29
N VAL A 199 12.35 -3.59 0.48
CA VAL A 199 13.49 -2.73 0.12
C VAL A 199 14.75 -3.29 0.79
N LYS A 200 15.80 -3.57 -0.02
CA LYS A 200 17.13 -3.99 0.46
C LYS A 200 17.99 -2.81 0.89
#